data_1e5127a8f7a87a084ccb1b92004d17f9
#
_entry.id   1e5127a8f7a87a084ccb1b92004d17f9
#
_cell.length_a   1.000
_cell.length_b   1.000
_cell.length_c   1.000
_cell.angle_alpha   90.00
_cell.angle_beta   90.00
_cell.angle_gamma   90.00
#
_symmetry.space_group_name_H-M   'P 1'
#
loop_
_entity.id
_entity.type
_entity.pdbx_description
1 polymer ?
#
loop_
_entity_poly.entity_id
_entity_poly.type
_entity_poly.pdbx_seq_one_letter_code
_entity_poly.pdbx_strand_id
1 'polypeptide(L)'
;MFASGSGITPILSLLKAGLAAEPASHFALFYGNRDTAGILFLEELAQLKNRYLDRFEIHHFLSREDDELELLNGRIDRAKMAEILAHVLPASAIDAAFICGPGAMMDAVEGALVESGLDAGQIRSERFSADELSAARREQVERLERQAAGKSIKVTINGKRRALTYDPTLESILENTRAAGLAAPFSCKAGVCATCRARVVEGQVEMIRNFGLTADELERGYVLTCQAIPLSDDVEIDFDA
;
A
#
# COMPACT_ATOMS: atom_id res chain seq x y z
N MET A 1 -2.26 15.36 -7.49
CA MET A 1 -2.27 14.47 -6.31
C MET A 1 -3.58 13.69 -6.25
N PHE A 2 -3.54 12.38 -5.97
CA PHE A 2 -4.73 11.54 -5.89
C PHE A 2 -4.75 10.82 -4.56
N ALA A 3 -5.85 10.94 -3.81
CA ALA A 3 -6.03 10.34 -2.51
C ALA A 3 -7.39 9.66 -2.38
N SER A 4 -7.52 8.63 -1.54
CA SER A 4 -8.83 8.12 -1.12
C SER A 4 -8.78 7.63 0.33
N GLY A 5 -9.79 8.01 1.12
CA GLY A 5 -9.89 7.68 2.54
C GLY A 5 -8.63 8.07 3.32
N SER A 6 -8.03 7.13 4.07
CA SER A 6 -6.81 7.36 4.86
C SER A 6 -5.56 7.65 4.02
N GLY A 7 -5.57 7.38 2.71
CA GLY A 7 -4.50 7.75 1.78
C GLY A 7 -4.25 9.25 1.70
N ILE A 8 -5.14 10.06 2.25
CA ILE A 8 -4.93 11.51 2.38
C ILE A 8 -3.76 11.87 3.29
N THR A 9 -3.36 11.02 4.25
CA THR A 9 -2.35 11.37 5.25
C THR A 9 -0.97 11.71 4.68
N PRO A 10 -0.34 10.88 3.82
CA PRO A 10 0.91 11.25 3.18
C PRO A 10 0.72 12.36 2.14
N ILE A 11 -0.40 12.34 1.41
CA ILE A 11 -0.70 13.35 0.40
C ILE A 11 -0.83 14.75 1.03
N LEU A 12 -1.51 14.88 2.17
CA LEU A 12 -1.63 16.13 2.91
C LEU A 12 -0.26 16.62 3.42
N SER A 13 0.59 15.72 3.88
CA SER A 13 1.95 16.04 4.31
C SER A 13 2.78 16.63 3.16
N LEU A 14 2.78 15.97 2.00
CA LEU A 14 3.47 16.44 0.79
C LEU A 14 2.88 17.76 0.29
N LEU A 15 1.55 17.89 0.26
CA LEU A 15 0.86 19.11 -0.15
C LEU A 15 1.27 20.32 0.73
N LYS A 16 1.26 20.14 2.05
CA LYS A 16 1.67 21.21 2.99
C LYS A 16 3.12 21.61 2.79
N ALA A 17 4.02 20.64 2.63
CA ALA A 17 5.44 20.89 2.40
C ALA A 17 5.66 21.60 1.05
N GLY A 18 5.05 21.15 -0.03
CA GLY A 18 5.17 21.73 -1.36
C GLY A 18 4.60 23.14 -1.44
N LEU A 19 3.39 23.37 -0.91
CA LEU A 19 2.79 24.72 -0.86
C LEU A 19 3.65 25.71 -0.08
N ALA A 20 4.36 25.29 0.96
CA ALA A 20 5.24 26.14 1.76
C ALA A 20 6.60 26.37 1.09
N ALA A 21 7.20 25.34 0.47
CA ALA A 21 8.56 25.37 -0.03
C ALA A 21 8.69 25.80 -1.50
N GLU A 22 7.64 25.60 -2.31
CA GLU A 22 7.67 25.77 -3.76
C GLU A 22 6.67 26.85 -4.23
N PRO A 23 7.02 28.14 -4.16
CA PRO A 23 6.07 29.23 -4.43
C PRO A 23 5.56 29.29 -5.88
N ALA A 24 6.29 28.69 -6.82
CA ALA A 24 5.90 28.63 -8.23
C ALA A 24 5.07 27.40 -8.62
N SER A 25 4.97 26.40 -7.72
CA SER A 25 4.25 25.16 -7.99
C SER A 25 2.75 25.28 -7.75
N HIS A 26 1.96 24.64 -8.60
CA HIS A 26 0.51 24.50 -8.49
C HIS A 26 0.15 23.08 -8.11
N PHE A 27 -0.86 22.89 -7.27
CA PHE A 27 -1.30 21.61 -6.77
C PHE A 27 -2.78 21.40 -7.02
N ALA A 28 -3.12 20.26 -7.64
CA ALA A 28 -4.48 19.78 -7.75
C ALA A 28 -4.63 18.47 -6.96
N LEU A 29 -5.59 18.43 -6.05
CA LEU A 29 -5.93 17.26 -5.24
C LEU A 29 -7.29 16.70 -5.67
N PHE A 30 -7.28 15.44 -6.11
CA PHE A 30 -8.46 14.63 -6.40
C PHE A 30 -8.67 13.66 -5.25
N TYR A 31 -9.70 13.87 -4.43
CA TYR A 31 -9.86 13.17 -3.17
C TYR A 31 -11.17 12.38 -3.09
N GLY A 32 -11.07 11.05 -3.18
CA GLY A 32 -12.19 10.11 -3.14
C GLY A 32 -12.58 9.71 -1.72
N ASN A 33 -13.88 9.80 -1.40
CA ASN A 33 -14.49 9.37 -0.15
C ASN A 33 -15.83 8.69 -0.39
N ARG A 34 -16.45 8.13 0.66
CA ARG A 34 -17.81 7.57 0.55
C ARG A 34 -18.87 8.64 0.59
N ASP A 35 -18.73 9.53 1.54
CA ASP A 35 -19.65 10.61 1.87
C ASP A 35 -18.89 11.78 2.48
N THR A 36 -19.53 12.92 2.62
CA THR A 36 -18.94 14.14 3.18
C THR A 36 -18.50 13.95 4.64
N ALA A 37 -19.26 13.20 5.45
CA ALA A 37 -18.95 12.95 6.85
C ALA A 37 -17.67 12.10 7.02
N GLY A 38 -17.32 11.30 6.02
CA GLY A 38 -16.11 10.47 5.98
C GLY A 38 -14.85 11.19 5.50
N ILE A 39 -14.91 12.46 5.10
CA ILE A 39 -13.75 13.20 4.62
C ILE A 39 -12.82 13.53 5.79
N LEU A 40 -11.66 12.89 5.81
CA LEU A 40 -10.62 13.20 6.80
C LEU A 40 -9.96 14.55 6.46
N PHE A 41 -9.65 15.33 7.51
CA PHE A 41 -8.98 16.65 7.40
C PHE A 41 -9.73 17.69 6.55
N LEU A 42 -11.08 17.60 6.45
CA LEU A 42 -11.88 18.49 5.62
C LEU A 42 -11.62 19.97 5.94
N GLU A 43 -11.67 20.35 7.23
CA GLU A 43 -11.44 21.73 7.65
C GLU A 43 -10.00 22.20 7.36
N GLU A 44 -9.01 21.33 7.54
CA GLU A 44 -7.61 21.65 7.27
C GLU A 44 -7.37 21.84 5.77
N LEU A 45 -7.97 21.01 4.92
CA LEU A 45 -7.94 21.15 3.47
C LEU A 45 -8.61 22.45 3.01
N ALA A 46 -9.75 22.79 3.61
CA ALA A 46 -10.43 24.07 3.34
C ALA A 46 -9.58 25.28 3.73
N GLN A 47 -8.90 25.22 4.90
CA GLN A 47 -7.97 26.28 5.32
C GLN A 47 -6.77 26.41 4.38
N LEU A 48 -6.20 25.30 3.91
CA LEU A 48 -5.13 25.31 2.91
C LEU A 48 -5.62 25.91 1.59
N LYS A 49 -6.82 25.52 1.12
CA LYS A 49 -7.42 26.09 -0.09
C LYS A 49 -7.60 27.60 0.05
N ASN A 50 -8.12 28.09 1.17
CA ASN A 50 -8.32 29.52 1.41
C ASN A 50 -6.98 30.26 1.47
N ARG A 51 -5.93 29.65 2.02
CA ARG A 51 -4.59 30.26 2.13
C ARG A 51 -3.85 30.33 0.80
N TYR A 52 -4.07 29.36 -0.09
CA TYR A 52 -3.34 29.20 -1.35
C TYR A 52 -4.28 29.15 -2.56
N LEU A 53 -5.26 30.08 -2.62
CA LEU A 53 -6.34 30.14 -3.60
C LEU A 53 -5.88 29.98 -5.05
N ASP A 54 -4.75 30.62 -5.40
CA ASP A 54 -4.24 30.67 -6.77
C ASP A 54 -3.39 29.45 -7.13
N ARG A 55 -3.01 28.62 -6.14
CA ARG A 55 -2.03 27.53 -6.34
C ARG A 55 -2.50 26.16 -5.85
N PHE A 56 -3.63 26.07 -5.20
CA PHE A 56 -4.18 24.82 -4.72
C PHE A 56 -5.62 24.65 -5.12
N GLU A 57 -5.90 23.57 -5.81
CA GLU A 57 -7.26 23.13 -6.18
C GLU A 57 -7.57 21.80 -5.49
N ILE A 58 -8.84 21.62 -5.09
CA ILE A 58 -9.32 20.39 -4.51
C ILE A 58 -10.65 19.98 -5.13
N HIS A 59 -10.75 18.71 -5.54
CA HIS A 59 -11.94 18.08 -6.08
C HIS A 59 -12.29 16.87 -5.21
N HIS A 60 -13.45 16.91 -4.55
CA HIS A 60 -13.97 15.81 -3.76
C HIS A 60 -14.84 14.89 -4.62
N PHE A 61 -14.52 13.59 -4.61
CA PHE A 61 -15.30 12.57 -5.30
C PHE A 61 -16.04 11.73 -4.25
N LEU A 62 -17.37 11.71 -4.33
CA LEU A 62 -18.21 11.02 -3.35
C LEU A 62 -18.92 9.83 -4.00
N SER A 63 -18.78 8.64 -3.39
CA SER A 63 -19.33 7.41 -3.97
C SER A 63 -20.71 7.01 -3.43
N ARG A 64 -21.22 7.73 -2.43
CA ARG A 64 -22.52 7.48 -1.79
C ARG A 64 -23.36 8.75 -1.61
N GLU A 65 -22.89 9.86 -2.12
CA GLU A 65 -23.61 11.11 -2.20
C GLU A 65 -23.54 11.59 -3.65
N ASP A 66 -24.61 12.22 -4.12
CA ASP A 66 -24.69 12.78 -5.46
C ASP A 66 -24.37 14.29 -5.39
N ASP A 67 -23.43 14.73 -6.19
CA ASP A 67 -23.10 16.13 -6.44
C ASP A 67 -23.82 16.59 -7.74
N GLU A 68 -24.09 17.88 -7.86
CA GLU A 68 -24.66 18.48 -9.08
C GLU A 68 -23.73 18.32 -10.28
N LEU A 69 -22.41 18.26 -10.05
CA LEU A 69 -21.41 17.94 -11.05
C LEU A 69 -21.24 16.43 -11.15
N GLU A 70 -21.79 15.82 -12.17
CA GLU A 70 -21.75 14.37 -12.41
C GLU A 70 -20.30 13.81 -12.40
N LEU A 71 -19.34 14.62 -12.83
CA LEU A 71 -17.92 14.28 -12.77
C LEU A 71 -17.46 13.90 -11.36
N LEU A 72 -17.96 14.55 -10.32
CA LEU A 72 -17.55 14.36 -8.94
C LEU A 72 -18.23 13.16 -8.26
N ASN A 73 -19.20 12.54 -8.91
CA ASN A 73 -19.93 11.39 -8.40
C ASN A 73 -19.17 10.09 -8.66
N GLY A 74 -19.12 9.22 -7.64
CA GLY A 74 -18.55 7.89 -7.76
C GLY A 74 -17.11 7.76 -7.28
N ARG A 75 -16.45 6.71 -7.74
CA ARG A 75 -15.05 6.40 -7.39
C ARG A 75 -14.12 6.91 -8.48
N ILE A 76 -12.88 7.22 -8.08
CA ILE A 76 -11.79 7.48 -9.03
C ILE A 76 -11.35 6.14 -9.60
N ASP A 77 -11.94 5.75 -10.71
CA ASP A 77 -11.60 4.57 -11.49
C ASP A 77 -11.04 4.98 -12.86
N ARG A 78 -10.80 4.00 -13.74
CA ARG A 78 -10.22 4.27 -15.06
C ARG A 78 -11.11 5.18 -15.94
N ALA A 79 -12.43 5.00 -15.88
CA ALA A 79 -13.36 5.84 -16.65
C ALA A 79 -13.34 7.28 -16.12
N LYS A 80 -13.38 7.43 -14.80
CA LYS A 80 -13.29 8.73 -14.14
C LYS A 80 -11.95 9.43 -14.41
N MET A 81 -10.86 8.69 -14.46
CA MET A 81 -9.56 9.26 -14.84
C MET A 81 -9.53 9.78 -16.27
N ALA A 82 -10.19 9.09 -17.21
CA ALA A 82 -10.30 9.59 -18.58
C ALA A 82 -11.05 10.93 -18.65
N GLU A 83 -12.14 11.08 -17.88
CA GLU A 83 -12.89 12.33 -17.76
C GLU A 83 -12.05 13.45 -17.12
N ILE A 84 -11.32 13.16 -16.03
CA ILE A 84 -10.44 14.11 -15.35
C ILE A 84 -9.37 14.62 -16.32
N LEU A 85 -8.68 13.72 -17.02
CA LEU A 85 -7.61 14.09 -17.94
C LEU A 85 -8.11 14.83 -19.20
N ALA A 86 -9.35 14.57 -19.61
CA ALA A 86 -9.96 15.26 -20.76
C ALA A 86 -10.49 16.65 -20.42
N HIS A 87 -11.03 16.86 -19.21
CA HIS A 87 -11.83 18.05 -18.92
C HIS A 87 -11.32 18.91 -17.76
N VAL A 88 -10.49 18.38 -16.87
CA VAL A 88 -10.03 19.11 -15.66
C VAL A 88 -8.53 19.38 -15.70
N LEU A 89 -7.72 18.34 -15.87
CA LEU A 89 -6.25 18.45 -15.81
C LEU A 89 -5.60 17.55 -16.87
N PRO A 90 -5.23 18.10 -18.04
CA PRO A 90 -4.57 17.31 -19.08
C PRO A 90 -3.21 16.77 -18.60
N ALA A 91 -2.85 15.56 -19.03
CA ALA A 91 -1.60 14.92 -18.61
C ALA A 91 -0.35 15.77 -18.92
N SER A 92 -0.38 16.54 -20.01
CA SER A 92 0.71 17.46 -20.40
C SER A 92 0.95 18.61 -19.40
N ALA A 93 0.01 18.88 -18.49
CA ALA A 93 0.14 19.88 -17.45
C ALA A 93 0.61 19.30 -16.11
N ILE A 94 0.96 18.00 -16.06
CA ILE A 94 1.37 17.30 -14.84
C ILE A 94 2.87 17.09 -14.86
N ASP A 95 3.60 17.74 -13.97
CA ASP A 95 5.05 17.53 -13.77
C ASP A 95 5.32 16.32 -12.88
N ALA A 96 4.48 16.10 -11.84
CA ALA A 96 4.58 14.97 -10.93
C ALA A 96 3.22 14.56 -10.38
N ALA A 97 3.00 13.25 -10.24
CA ALA A 97 1.81 12.67 -9.65
C ALA A 97 2.15 11.94 -8.34
N PHE A 98 1.36 12.19 -7.28
CA PHE A 98 1.45 11.52 -5.99
C PHE A 98 0.13 10.81 -5.71
N ILE A 99 0.19 9.51 -5.39
CA ILE A 99 -1.00 8.66 -5.33
C ILE A 99 -0.98 7.84 -4.03
N CYS A 100 -2.07 7.89 -3.25
CA CYS A 100 -2.23 7.01 -2.09
C CYS A 100 -3.71 6.72 -1.82
N GLY A 101 -4.04 5.42 -1.69
CA GLY A 101 -5.42 4.97 -1.45
C GLY A 101 -5.59 3.47 -1.67
N PRO A 102 -6.82 3.00 -1.91
CA PRO A 102 -7.09 1.61 -2.27
C PRO A 102 -6.39 1.22 -3.57
N GLY A 103 -5.87 -0.02 -3.61
CA GLY A 103 -5.08 -0.50 -4.73
C GLY A 103 -5.75 -0.36 -6.08
N ALA A 104 -7.03 -0.73 -6.20
CA ALA A 104 -7.78 -0.59 -7.44
C ALA A 104 -7.84 0.86 -7.96
N MET A 105 -7.93 1.86 -7.05
CA MET A 105 -7.83 3.28 -7.42
C MET A 105 -6.41 3.63 -7.88
N MET A 106 -5.40 3.19 -7.14
CA MET A 106 -4.00 3.48 -7.45
C MET A 106 -3.63 2.92 -8.83
N ASP A 107 -4.00 1.67 -9.11
CA ASP A 107 -3.75 1.02 -10.41
C ASP A 107 -4.47 1.73 -11.56
N ALA A 108 -5.70 2.18 -11.33
CA ALA A 108 -6.48 2.94 -12.31
C ALA A 108 -5.83 4.30 -12.63
N VAL A 109 -5.38 5.03 -11.59
CA VAL A 109 -4.73 6.34 -11.74
C VAL A 109 -3.36 6.18 -12.40
N GLU A 110 -2.50 5.29 -11.91
CA GLU A 110 -1.17 5.02 -12.49
C GLU A 110 -1.28 4.63 -13.96
N GLY A 111 -2.16 3.66 -14.27
CA GLY A 111 -2.36 3.20 -15.64
C GLY A 111 -2.84 4.30 -16.58
N ALA A 112 -3.82 5.10 -16.17
CA ALA A 112 -4.35 6.19 -16.97
C ALA A 112 -3.31 7.29 -17.23
N LEU A 113 -2.49 7.63 -16.23
CA LEU A 113 -1.44 8.64 -16.38
C LEU A 113 -0.33 8.17 -17.35
N VAL A 114 0.12 6.93 -17.22
CA VAL A 114 1.13 6.35 -18.12
C VAL A 114 0.61 6.26 -19.56
N GLU A 115 -0.63 5.80 -19.76
CA GLU A 115 -1.27 5.76 -21.09
C GLU A 115 -1.45 7.12 -21.73
N SER A 116 -1.59 8.16 -20.89
CA SER A 116 -1.71 9.55 -21.34
C SER A 116 -0.34 10.22 -21.57
N GLY A 117 0.76 9.46 -21.43
CA GLY A 117 2.11 9.91 -21.78
C GLY A 117 2.94 10.44 -20.61
N LEU A 118 2.49 10.31 -19.36
CA LEU A 118 3.32 10.65 -18.20
C LEU A 118 4.41 9.59 -18.00
N ASP A 119 5.65 10.02 -17.77
CA ASP A 119 6.75 9.10 -17.47
C ASP A 119 6.53 8.44 -16.10
N ALA A 120 6.79 7.12 -16.01
CA ALA A 120 6.67 6.39 -14.75
C ALA A 120 7.55 6.98 -13.63
N GLY A 121 8.67 7.60 -13.97
CA GLY A 121 9.52 8.33 -13.04
C GLY A 121 8.89 9.58 -12.42
N GLN A 122 7.83 10.13 -13.00
CA GLN A 122 7.06 11.28 -12.48
C GLN A 122 5.94 10.83 -11.53
N ILE A 123 5.65 9.52 -11.45
CA ILE A 123 4.59 8.96 -10.60
C ILE A 123 5.21 8.42 -9.31
N ARG A 124 4.66 8.83 -8.18
CA ARG A 124 5.04 8.36 -6.83
C ARG A 124 3.81 7.84 -6.13
N SER A 125 3.85 6.60 -5.69
CA SER A 125 2.72 5.97 -4.99
C SER A 125 3.15 5.41 -3.65
N GLU A 126 2.27 5.54 -2.65
CA GLU A 126 2.43 4.93 -1.32
C GLU A 126 1.25 4.03 -1.03
N ARG A 127 1.51 2.73 -0.85
CA ARG A 127 0.48 1.72 -0.59
C ARG A 127 0.43 1.39 0.90
N PHE A 128 -0.73 1.60 1.54
CA PHE A 128 -0.93 1.30 2.98
C PHE A 128 -1.38 -0.13 3.24
N SER A 129 -2.01 -0.76 2.26
CA SER A 129 -2.48 -2.13 2.36
C SER A 129 -2.06 -2.92 1.14
N ALA A 130 -1.89 -4.20 1.33
CA ALA A 130 -1.69 -5.10 0.22
C ALA A 130 -2.99 -5.22 -0.58
N ASP A 131 -2.89 -5.03 -1.89
CA ASP A 131 -4.01 -5.23 -2.81
C ASP A 131 -4.56 -6.66 -2.73
N GLU A 132 -5.81 -6.86 -3.13
CA GLU A 132 -6.33 -8.20 -3.32
C GLU A 132 -5.49 -8.97 -4.35
N LEU A 133 -5.11 -10.19 -3.99
CA LEU A 133 -4.40 -11.07 -4.92
C LEU A 133 -5.28 -11.40 -6.13
N SER A 134 -4.69 -11.46 -7.31
CA SER A 134 -5.39 -12.00 -8.48
C SER A 134 -5.88 -13.43 -8.21
N ALA A 135 -6.92 -13.88 -8.89
CA ALA A 135 -7.46 -15.23 -8.72
C ALA A 135 -6.37 -16.30 -8.90
N ALA A 136 -5.52 -16.16 -9.92
CA ALA A 136 -4.41 -17.07 -10.17
C ALA A 136 -3.37 -17.08 -9.02
N ARG A 137 -3.07 -15.90 -8.43
CA ARG A 137 -2.13 -15.81 -7.30
C ARG A 137 -2.75 -16.37 -6.03
N ARG A 138 -4.05 -16.21 -5.78
CA ARG A 138 -4.76 -16.82 -4.65
C ARG A 138 -4.67 -18.36 -4.74
N GLU A 139 -4.98 -18.94 -5.90
CA GLU A 139 -4.89 -20.39 -6.10
C GLU A 139 -3.46 -20.91 -5.88
N GLN A 140 -2.45 -20.17 -6.35
CA GLN A 140 -1.05 -20.49 -6.08
C GLN A 140 -0.73 -20.47 -4.60
N VAL A 141 -1.17 -19.44 -3.87
CA VAL A 141 -0.96 -19.29 -2.42
C VAL A 141 -1.62 -20.45 -1.67
N GLU A 142 -2.89 -20.75 -1.94
CA GLU A 142 -3.60 -21.87 -1.31
C GLU A 142 -2.91 -23.23 -1.56
N ARG A 143 -2.31 -23.41 -2.73
CA ARG A 143 -1.52 -24.60 -3.03
C ARG A 143 -0.26 -24.65 -2.19
N LEU A 144 0.47 -23.55 -2.07
CA LEU A 144 1.69 -23.45 -1.25
C LEU A 144 1.38 -23.69 0.22
N GLU A 145 0.32 -23.10 0.75
CA GLU A 145 -0.15 -23.31 2.13
C GLU A 145 -0.46 -24.79 2.42
N ARG A 146 -1.16 -25.46 1.51
CA ARG A 146 -1.43 -26.91 1.62
C ARG A 146 -0.14 -27.73 1.62
N GLN A 147 0.85 -27.36 0.80
CA GLN A 147 2.16 -28.03 0.74
C GLN A 147 3.02 -27.75 1.96
N ALA A 148 2.82 -26.61 2.61
CA ALA A 148 3.54 -26.19 3.80
C ALA A 148 3.03 -26.86 5.08
N ALA A 149 1.83 -27.44 5.08
CA ALA A 149 1.22 -28.08 6.24
C ALA A 149 2.15 -29.11 6.88
N GLY A 150 2.38 -28.99 8.18
CA GLY A 150 3.20 -29.92 8.94
C GLY A 150 4.71 -29.73 8.85
N LYS A 151 5.20 -28.77 8.03
CA LYS A 151 6.63 -28.45 7.95
C LYS A 151 7.16 -27.90 9.27
N SER A 152 8.42 -28.25 9.57
CA SER A 152 9.13 -27.77 10.76
C SER A 152 9.66 -26.35 10.52
N ILE A 153 9.44 -25.46 11.49
CA ILE A 153 10.00 -24.11 11.51
C ILE A 153 10.74 -23.92 12.83
N LYS A 154 11.97 -23.49 12.78
CA LYS A 154 12.76 -23.07 13.94
C LYS A 154 12.79 -21.54 13.96
N VAL A 155 12.39 -20.95 15.06
CA VAL A 155 12.33 -19.49 15.24
C VAL A 155 13.25 -19.08 16.36
N THR A 156 14.12 -18.11 16.09
CA THR A 156 14.95 -17.41 17.09
C THR A 156 14.39 -16.01 17.32
N ILE A 157 14.14 -15.67 18.58
CA ILE A 157 13.65 -14.36 19.00
C ILE A 157 14.09 -14.05 20.44
N ASN A 158 14.67 -12.89 20.69
CA ASN A 158 15.23 -12.46 21.97
C ASN A 158 16.21 -13.51 22.54
N GLY A 159 17.08 -14.07 21.71
CA GLY A 159 18.05 -15.10 22.03
C GLY A 159 17.46 -16.48 22.34
N LYS A 160 16.15 -16.67 22.20
CA LYS A 160 15.47 -17.95 22.44
C LYS A 160 15.11 -18.61 21.13
N ARG A 161 15.51 -19.88 20.98
CA ARG A 161 15.18 -20.72 19.81
C ARG A 161 14.06 -21.69 20.16
N ARG A 162 13.05 -21.76 19.29
CA ARG A 162 11.91 -22.67 19.45
C ARG A 162 11.54 -23.30 18.11
N ALA A 163 11.30 -24.62 18.14
CA ALA A 163 10.73 -25.34 17.01
C ALA A 163 9.20 -25.33 17.10
N LEU A 164 8.54 -25.16 15.95
CA LEU A 164 7.10 -25.23 15.80
C LEU A 164 6.76 -25.95 14.49
N THR A 165 5.54 -26.43 14.37
CA THR A 165 5.01 -27.03 13.17
C THR A 165 4.11 -26.01 12.47
N TYR A 166 4.28 -25.83 11.16
CA TYR A 166 3.47 -24.89 10.39
C TYR A 166 2.03 -25.41 10.25
N ASP A 167 1.10 -24.59 10.69
CA ASP A 167 -0.35 -24.76 10.51
C ASP A 167 -0.83 -23.76 9.45
N PRO A 168 -1.26 -24.24 8.27
CA PRO A 168 -1.71 -23.36 7.20
C PRO A 168 -2.98 -22.57 7.54
N THR A 169 -3.76 -22.99 8.54
CA THR A 169 -4.95 -22.23 8.98
C THR A 169 -4.58 -20.89 9.64
N LEU A 170 -3.31 -20.72 10.02
CA LEU A 170 -2.75 -19.49 10.57
C LEU A 170 -2.11 -18.60 9.50
N GLU A 171 -2.19 -18.99 8.24
CA GLU A 171 -1.87 -18.22 7.03
C GLU A 171 -0.40 -17.76 6.85
N SER A 172 0.43 -17.65 7.90
CA SER A 172 1.79 -17.14 7.78
C SER A 172 2.74 -17.63 8.87
N ILE A 173 4.05 -17.55 8.60
CA ILE A 173 5.08 -17.84 9.63
C ILE A 173 4.91 -16.94 10.85
N LEU A 174 4.53 -15.67 10.69
CA LEU A 174 4.27 -14.76 11.82
C LEU A 174 3.19 -15.30 12.74
N GLU A 175 2.02 -15.66 12.19
CA GLU A 175 0.89 -16.10 13.02
C GLU A 175 1.18 -17.46 13.68
N ASN A 176 1.86 -18.37 12.99
CA ASN A 176 2.35 -19.62 13.58
C ASN A 176 3.32 -19.37 14.74
N THR A 177 4.25 -18.42 14.58
CA THR A 177 5.20 -18.02 15.63
C THR A 177 4.47 -17.46 16.86
N ARG A 178 3.47 -16.62 16.63
CA ARG A 178 2.66 -16.00 17.70
C ARG A 178 1.75 -17.02 18.40
N ALA A 179 1.13 -17.91 17.66
CA ALA A 179 0.32 -18.99 18.20
C ALA A 179 1.14 -19.93 19.10
N ALA A 180 2.45 -20.11 18.78
CA ALA A 180 3.39 -20.84 19.64
C ALA A 180 3.82 -20.07 20.91
N GLY A 181 3.28 -18.87 21.16
CA GLY A 181 3.55 -18.05 22.34
C GLY A 181 4.85 -17.26 22.27
N LEU A 182 5.41 -17.05 21.08
CA LEU A 182 6.55 -16.17 20.85
C LEU A 182 6.06 -14.75 20.49
N ALA A 183 6.68 -13.73 21.11
CA ALA A 183 6.31 -12.34 20.91
C ALA A 183 6.92 -11.75 19.64
N ALA A 184 6.64 -12.35 18.47
CA ALA A 184 7.13 -11.85 17.21
C ALA A 184 6.55 -10.44 16.92
N PRO A 185 7.39 -9.47 16.54
CA PRO A 185 6.95 -8.09 16.28
C PRO A 185 6.11 -8.02 15.00
N PHE A 186 5.06 -7.21 15.02
CA PHE A 186 4.21 -6.95 13.84
C PHE A 186 3.47 -5.63 13.97
N SER A 187 2.97 -5.12 12.83
CA SER A 187 2.09 -3.96 12.77
C SER A 187 1.03 -4.14 11.68
N CYS A 188 1.34 -3.90 10.40
CA CYS A 188 0.35 -3.86 9.30
C CYS A 188 -0.17 -5.24 8.85
N LYS A 189 0.59 -6.32 9.00
CA LYS A 189 0.34 -7.68 8.47
C LYS A 189 0.11 -7.74 6.95
N ALA A 190 0.43 -6.69 6.23
CA ALA A 190 0.12 -6.51 4.80
C ALA A 190 1.39 -6.47 3.91
N GLY A 191 2.57 -6.72 4.48
CA GLY A 191 3.82 -6.72 3.72
C GLY A 191 4.41 -5.33 3.45
N VAL A 192 3.98 -4.29 4.19
CA VAL A 192 4.35 -2.89 3.93
C VAL A 192 5.34 -2.33 4.97
N CYS A 193 5.06 -2.50 6.27
CA CYS A 193 5.76 -1.75 7.33
C CYS A 193 7.11 -2.34 7.77
N ALA A 194 7.49 -3.50 7.29
CA ALA A 194 8.69 -4.27 7.65
C ALA A 194 8.89 -4.54 9.16
N THR A 195 7.90 -4.27 10.03
CA THR A 195 8.00 -4.54 11.48
C THR A 195 8.20 -6.03 11.78
N CYS A 196 7.64 -6.92 10.95
CA CYS A 196 7.78 -8.37 11.08
C CYS A 196 8.97 -8.94 10.31
N ARG A 197 9.94 -8.11 9.94
CA ARG A 197 11.15 -8.53 9.24
C ARG A 197 11.96 -9.52 10.07
N ALA A 198 12.39 -10.60 9.44
CA ALA A 198 13.31 -11.57 10.01
C ALA A 198 14.19 -12.16 8.91
N ARG A 199 15.30 -12.81 9.28
CA ARG A 199 16.21 -13.42 8.35
C ARG A 199 15.96 -14.92 8.23
N VAL A 200 15.95 -15.42 7.00
CA VAL A 200 16.00 -16.86 6.73
C VAL A 200 17.45 -17.33 6.89
N VAL A 201 17.71 -18.16 7.89
CA VAL A 201 19.04 -18.72 8.17
C VAL A 201 19.23 -20.03 7.45
N GLU A 202 18.18 -20.85 7.38
CA GLU A 202 18.17 -22.15 6.71
C GLU A 202 16.81 -22.39 6.03
N GLY A 203 16.83 -23.13 4.93
CA GLY A 203 15.61 -23.50 4.18
C GLY A 203 15.17 -22.43 3.19
N GLN A 204 13.95 -22.60 2.71
CA GLN A 204 13.34 -21.73 1.70
C GLN A 204 11.93 -21.31 2.12
N VAL A 205 11.60 -20.06 1.84
CA VAL A 205 10.27 -19.48 2.04
C VAL A 205 9.80 -18.75 0.80
N GLU A 206 8.50 -18.67 0.59
CA GLU A 206 7.88 -17.81 -0.40
C GLU A 206 7.21 -16.65 0.30
N MET A 207 7.40 -15.44 -0.19
CA MET A 207 6.62 -14.28 0.23
C MET A 207 5.45 -14.05 -0.73
N ILE A 208 4.24 -13.98 -0.18
CA ILE A 208 3.02 -13.69 -0.94
C ILE A 208 3.13 -12.29 -1.54
N ARG A 209 3.63 -11.35 -0.75
CA ARG A 209 3.80 -9.93 -1.07
C ARG A 209 5.03 -9.35 -0.39
N ASN A 210 5.65 -8.38 -1.08
CA ASN A 210 6.73 -7.57 -0.49
C ASN A 210 6.65 -6.14 -1.02
N PHE A 211 6.29 -5.21 -0.14
CA PHE A 211 6.34 -3.77 -0.41
C PHE A 211 7.31 -3.05 0.54
N GLY A 212 7.77 -3.73 1.60
CA GLY A 212 8.54 -3.11 2.68
C GLY A 212 10.03 -3.44 2.71
N LEU A 213 10.51 -4.45 1.95
CA LEU A 213 11.92 -4.80 1.88
C LEU A 213 12.54 -4.32 0.58
N THR A 214 13.76 -3.83 0.68
CA THR A 214 14.60 -3.46 -0.46
C THR A 214 15.22 -4.69 -1.15
N ALA A 215 15.77 -4.51 -2.35
CA ALA A 215 16.48 -5.56 -3.07
C ALA A 215 17.67 -6.10 -2.25
N ASP A 216 18.46 -5.21 -1.63
CA ASP A 216 19.60 -5.59 -0.77
C ASP A 216 19.19 -6.45 0.42
N GLU A 217 18.03 -6.15 1.03
CA GLU A 217 17.51 -6.95 2.15
C GLU A 217 17.07 -8.33 1.69
N LEU A 218 16.43 -8.42 0.53
CA LEU A 218 16.05 -9.71 -0.08
C LEU A 218 17.29 -10.56 -0.39
N GLU A 219 18.34 -9.99 -0.98
CA GLU A 219 19.60 -10.67 -1.26
C GLU A 219 20.30 -11.16 0.02
N ARG A 220 20.14 -10.44 1.13
CA ARG A 220 20.65 -10.81 2.45
C ARG A 220 19.79 -11.84 3.16
N GLY A 221 18.72 -12.33 2.55
CA GLY A 221 17.83 -13.35 3.05
C GLY A 221 16.75 -12.85 4.02
N TYR A 222 16.47 -11.55 4.07
CA TYR A 222 15.38 -11.04 4.88
C TYR A 222 14.02 -11.30 4.23
N VAL A 223 13.04 -11.58 5.07
CA VAL A 223 11.65 -11.82 4.69
C VAL A 223 10.68 -11.09 5.61
N LEU A 224 9.48 -10.82 5.11
CA LEU A 224 8.35 -10.33 5.90
C LEU A 224 7.56 -11.54 6.39
N THR A 225 7.72 -11.92 7.64
CA THR A 225 7.14 -13.16 8.20
C THR A 225 5.61 -13.19 8.16
N CYS A 226 4.95 -12.03 8.11
CA CYS A 226 3.50 -11.93 7.91
C CYS A 226 3.03 -12.29 6.50
N GLN A 227 3.95 -12.43 5.56
CA GLN A 227 3.69 -12.77 4.16
C GLN A 227 4.43 -14.05 3.74
N ALA A 228 5.13 -14.70 4.67
CA ALA A 228 6.01 -15.82 4.37
C ALA A 228 5.37 -17.17 4.66
N ILE A 229 5.53 -18.10 3.69
CA ILE A 229 5.10 -19.50 3.74
C ILE A 229 6.35 -20.38 3.60
N PRO A 230 6.57 -21.43 4.41
CA PRO A 230 7.72 -22.32 4.28
C PRO A 230 7.58 -23.21 3.03
N LEU A 231 8.64 -23.26 2.19
CA LEU A 231 8.69 -24.11 1.01
C LEU A 231 9.44 -25.43 1.29
N SER A 232 10.50 -25.38 2.11
CA SER A 232 11.26 -26.57 2.50
C SER A 232 10.90 -27.03 3.90
N ASP A 233 11.28 -28.26 4.25
CA ASP A 233 11.31 -28.70 5.63
C ASP A 233 12.47 -28.03 6.37
N ASP A 234 12.37 -27.91 7.70
CA ASP A 234 13.42 -27.33 8.57
C ASP A 234 13.81 -25.88 8.22
N VAL A 235 12.83 -25.02 7.94
CA VAL A 235 13.06 -23.58 7.80
C VAL A 235 13.50 -22.98 9.13
N GLU A 236 14.59 -22.20 9.11
CA GLU A 236 15.05 -21.45 10.28
C GLU A 236 14.93 -19.93 10.05
N ILE A 237 14.21 -19.26 10.96
CA ILE A 237 13.93 -17.83 10.93
C ILE A 237 14.53 -17.16 12.16
N ASP A 238 15.29 -16.09 11.95
CA ASP A 238 15.91 -15.30 13.00
C ASP A 238 15.38 -13.86 12.99
N PHE A 239 14.68 -13.47 14.05
CA PHE A 239 14.19 -12.11 14.26
C PHE A 239 15.23 -11.18 14.90
N ASP A 240 16.32 -11.71 15.41
CA ASP A 240 17.36 -10.96 16.10
C ASP A 240 18.51 -10.53 15.15
N ALA A 241 18.44 -10.94 13.86
CA ALA A 241 19.47 -10.72 12.84
C ALA A 241 19.43 -9.31 12.19
#